data_bf6b4d2b8b23e91e04eb8cb75e96b8af
#
_entry.id   bf6b4d2b8b23e91e04eb8cb75e96b8af
#
_cell.length_a   1.000
_cell.length_b   1.000
_cell.length_c   1.000
_cell.angle_alpha   90.00
_cell.angle_beta   90.00
_cell.angle_gamma   90.00
#
_symmetry.space_group_name_H-M   'P 1'
#
loop_
_entity.id
_entity.type
_entity.pdbx_description
1 polymer ?
#
loop_
_entity_poly.entity_id
_entity_poly.type
_entity_poly.pdbx_seq_one_letter_code
_entity_poly.pdbx_strand_id
1 'polypeptide(L)'
;PSHLVKYMRLLKLNSFINITTSISWNIQMNEVHIFCDSGRIIRPVFYLKMNPKGEKYNELISGDYTLIETWKTAIHGYLYNQLKVSVDFNTTEYFKEQLDKLKEQSNYMDILNEYAASIEYIDSTETENAFLAKDMRTFGNKHTHCEIHSSLILSAVSLNIPFPEHSQYPRNAFSCQQTKHAVGVYSSAYNTRFETFSHILNYPQRPIVTTRYKKYTDVDKLPYGINAIVAIASYSGYNQEDAVILNQSSVDRGLFKSLYLRSYGDKEELVGGVKKYFSNPLLEKNIQKLKTGNYDHLDDNGFIKEETYVTDNDVITSKCFKKNIDGQGKTSISGEKINHGTSGIVDKVIVTSVTEGLRQCKIRIRKVKVPGIGDKFSSRCGQKGMCGMVLPSWEMPFTKEGIVPDIIINPHAIPSRMTINQLLEVILGKSACMGGFLGDATPFQNNDISEFSEVLEGFGYEKNGDEVMYSGITGDQIKTSIFIGPTYYQRLKIMVDDKIHSRATGKLQHLVRQPASGRANEGGLRIGEMEQWAIWGHGMSYFMRESVMERSDSFHVQVDKKTGLISYDNK
;
A
#
# COMPACT_ATOMS: atom_id res chain seq x y z
N PRO A 1 -2.02 -44.45 9.78
CA PRO A 1 -1.57 -43.03 9.69
C PRO A 1 -2.26 -42.18 10.76
N SER A 2 -3.57 -42.27 10.97
CA SER A 2 -4.33 -41.43 11.92
C SER A 2 -3.79 -41.49 13.36
N HIS A 3 -3.43 -42.67 13.88
CA HIS A 3 -2.84 -42.82 15.20
C HIS A 3 -1.45 -42.18 15.28
N LEU A 4 -0.65 -42.36 14.24
CA LEU A 4 0.68 -41.75 14.18
C LEU A 4 0.59 -40.21 14.21
N VAL A 5 -0.27 -39.62 13.39
CA VAL A 5 -0.50 -38.19 13.37
C VAL A 5 -0.98 -37.65 14.71
N LYS A 6 -1.96 -38.34 15.32
CA LYS A 6 -2.46 -37.97 16.65
C LYS A 6 -1.36 -38.03 17.72
N TYR A 7 -0.53 -39.06 17.70
CA TYR A 7 0.58 -39.20 18.64
C TYR A 7 1.63 -38.11 18.45
N MET A 8 2.07 -37.89 17.21
CA MET A 8 3.06 -36.86 16.91
C MET A 8 2.55 -35.46 17.24
N ARG A 9 1.25 -35.18 17.01
CA ARG A 9 0.64 -33.90 17.40
C ARG A 9 0.65 -33.73 18.92
N LEU A 10 0.36 -34.74 19.70
CA LEU A 10 0.44 -34.70 21.17
C LEU A 10 1.89 -34.45 21.64
N LEU A 11 2.89 -35.02 20.95
CA LEU A 11 4.30 -34.71 21.22
C LEU A 11 4.66 -33.24 20.91
N LYS A 12 4.13 -32.70 19.81
CA LYS A 12 4.25 -31.28 19.45
C LYS A 12 3.63 -30.38 20.51
N LEU A 13 2.41 -30.68 20.96
CA LEU A 13 1.67 -29.93 21.97
C LEU A 13 2.31 -29.97 23.38
N ASN A 14 3.17 -30.93 23.65
CA ASN A 14 3.97 -31.02 24.87
C ASN A 14 5.43 -30.61 24.66
N SER A 15 5.76 -29.99 23.52
CA SER A 15 7.11 -29.49 23.16
C SER A 15 8.20 -30.56 23.08
N PHE A 16 7.88 -31.85 22.98
CA PHE A 16 8.85 -32.90 22.61
C PHE A 16 9.27 -32.81 21.14
N ILE A 17 8.41 -32.24 20.30
CA ILE A 17 8.69 -31.82 18.92
C ILE A 17 8.54 -30.30 18.88
N ASN A 18 9.31 -29.65 18.03
CA ASN A 18 9.23 -28.19 17.89
C ASN A 18 7.77 -27.77 17.57
N ILE A 19 7.28 -26.79 18.29
CA ILE A 19 5.92 -26.27 18.18
C ILE A 19 5.56 -25.73 16.79
N THR A 20 6.56 -25.38 15.98
CA THR A 20 6.38 -24.89 14.60
C THR A 20 6.36 -26.01 13.57
N THR A 21 6.61 -27.26 13.94
CA THR A 21 6.55 -28.42 13.03
C THR A 21 5.13 -28.66 12.58
N SER A 22 4.93 -28.81 11.29
CA SER A 22 3.64 -29.17 10.70
C SER A 22 3.51 -30.69 10.56
N ILE A 23 2.38 -31.26 10.97
CA ILE A 23 2.11 -32.68 10.91
C ILE A 23 0.73 -32.90 10.31
N SER A 24 0.66 -33.32 9.06
CA SER A 24 -0.59 -33.50 8.33
C SER A 24 -0.70 -34.90 7.72
N TRP A 25 -1.91 -35.34 7.50
CA TRP A 25 -2.21 -36.61 6.83
C TRP A 25 -2.90 -36.34 5.49
N ASN A 26 -2.21 -36.67 4.41
CA ASN A 26 -2.83 -36.69 3.09
C ASN A 26 -3.62 -37.99 2.93
N ILE A 27 -4.95 -37.88 3.06
CA ILE A 27 -5.86 -39.04 3.02
C ILE A 27 -5.87 -39.68 1.65
N GLN A 28 -5.76 -38.90 0.57
CA GLN A 28 -5.82 -39.41 -0.82
C GLN A 28 -4.60 -40.27 -1.15
N MET A 29 -3.41 -39.82 -0.76
CA MET A 29 -2.17 -40.56 -0.99
C MET A 29 -1.82 -41.53 0.15
N ASN A 30 -2.55 -41.47 1.25
CA ASN A 30 -2.30 -42.22 2.50
C ASN A 30 -0.86 -41.99 3.05
N GLU A 31 -0.39 -40.76 2.97
CA GLU A 31 0.93 -40.33 3.39
C GLU A 31 0.85 -39.38 4.58
N VAL A 32 1.80 -39.46 5.50
CA VAL A 32 1.96 -38.48 6.59
C VAL A 32 3.06 -37.50 6.19
N HIS A 33 2.70 -36.24 6.08
CA HIS A 33 3.63 -35.16 5.75
C HIS A 33 4.08 -34.46 7.02
N ILE A 34 5.39 -34.29 7.18
CA ILE A 34 6.01 -33.61 8.30
C ILE A 34 6.93 -32.52 7.70
N PHE A 35 6.62 -31.28 8.01
CA PHE A 35 7.39 -30.14 7.55
C PHE A 35 8.08 -29.44 8.73
N CYS A 36 9.41 -29.33 8.68
CA CYS A 36 10.25 -28.71 9.71
C CYS A 36 10.97 -27.47 9.21
N ASP A 37 10.92 -27.16 7.92
CA ASP A 37 11.60 -26.05 7.27
C ASP A 37 11.06 -24.69 7.71
N SER A 38 11.90 -23.67 7.67
CA SER A 38 11.54 -22.29 7.97
C SER A 38 10.79 -21.65 6.80
N GLY A 39 10.12 -20.51 7.06
CA GLY A 39 9.43 -19.72 6.04
C GLY A 39 7.97 -20.13 5.78
N ARG A 40 7.45 -21.16 6.43
CA ARG A 40 6.04 -21.50 6.39
C ARG A 40 5.19 -20.50 7.18
N ILE A 41 4.02 -20.18 6.67
CA ILE A 41 3.05 -19.32 7.37
C ILE A 41 2.28 -20.18 8.36
N ILE A 42 2.44 -19.90 9.65
CA ILE A 42 1.73 -20.56 10.75
C ILE A 42 0.87 -19.54 11.51
N ARG A 43 -0.20 -20.01 12.13
CA ARG A 43 -1.09 -19.20 12.97
C ARG A 43 -1.49 -19.92 14.25
N PRO A 44 -1.69 -19.19 15.36
CA PRO A 44 -2.15 -19.78 16.61
C PRO A 44 -3.66 -20.07 16.57
N VAL A 45 -4.07 -21.19 17.11
CA VAL A 45 -5.47 -21.59 17.32
C VAL A 45 -5.59 -22.27 18.68
N PHE A 46 -6.79 -22.24 19.28
CA PHE A 46 -7.05 -23.03 20.48
C PHE A 46 -7.16 -24.50 20.13
N TYR A 47 -6.40 -25.35 20.81
CA TYR A 47 -6.54 -26.80 20.74
C TYR A 47 -7.65 -27.25 21.68
N LEU A 48 -8.59 -28.04 21.19
CA LEU A 48 -9.73 -28.57 21.97
C LEU A 48 -9.41 -29.98 22.50
N LYS A 49 -9.11 -30.05 23.78
CA LYS A 49 -8.88 -31.29 24.50
C LYS A 49 -10.20 -32.07 24.66
N MET A 50 -10.10 -33.34 24.97
CA MET A 50 -11.26 -34.19 25.28
C MET A 50 -11.27 -34.54 26.77
N ASN A 51 -12.34 -34.20 27.45
CA ASN A 51 -12.61 -34.56 28.84
C ASN A 51 -12.92 -36.07 28.93
N PRO A 52 -12.72 -36.76 30.07
CA PRO A 52 -13.14 -38.13 30.31
C PRO A 52 -14.63 -38.40 30.03
N LYS A 53 -15.46 -37.37 30.10
CA LYS A 53 -16.90 -37.44 29.74
C LYS A 53 -17.15 -37.38 28.22
N GLY A 54 -16.11 -37.25 27.39
CA GLY A 54 -16.24 -37.15 25.93
C GLY A 54 -16.61 -35.74 25.42
N GLU A 55 -16.57 -34.71 26.25
CA GLU A 55 -16.85 -33.35 25.89
C GLU A 55 -15.54 -32.63 25.51
N LYS A 56 -15.63 -31.73 24.54
CA LYS A 56 -14.51 -30.87 24.14
C LYS A 56 -14.40 -29.62 25.01
N TYR A 57 -13.20 -29.31 25.45
CA TYR A 57 -12.91 -28.13 26.27
C TYR A 57 -11.53 -27.53 25.95
N ASN A 58 -11.33 -26.30 26.38
CA ASN A 58 -10.02 -25.64 26.42
C ASN A 58 -9.98 -24.78 27.68
N GLU A 59 -8.90 -24.86 28.43
CA GLU A 59 -8.74 -24.16 29.70
C GLU A 59 -8.85 -22.64 29.57
N LEU A 60 -8.28 -22.05 28.51
CA LEU A 60 -8.32 -20.61 28.27
C LEU A 60 -9.75 -20.14 27.95
N ILE A 61 -10.55 -20.97 27.30
CA ILE A 61 -11.96 -20.66 26.99
C ILE A 61 -12.87 -20.84 28.22
N SER A 62 -12.64 -21.90 29.00
CA SER A 62 -13.42 -22.20 30.22
C SER A 62 -13.06 -21.28 31.40
N GLY A 63 -11.92 -20.61 31.35
CA GLY A 63 -11.40 -19.81 32.46
C GLY A 63 -10.79 -20.63 33.59
N ASP A 64 -10.48 -21.90 33.33
CA ASP A 64 -9.81 -22.80 34.28
C ASP A 64 -8.28 -22.69 34.07
N TYR A 65 -7.63 -21.93 34.93
CA TYR A 65 -6.19 -21.69 34.86
C TYR A 65 -5.36 -22.56 35.80
N THR A 66 -5.90 -23.65 36.29
CA THR A 66 -5.22 -24.53 37.26
C THR A 66 -3.92 -25.12 36.72
N LEU A 67 -3.85 -25.42 35.43
CA LEU A 67 -2.66 -25.92 34.74
C LEU A 67 -1.89 -24.86 33.96
N ILE A 68 -2.43 -23.62 33.86
CA ILE A 68 -1.85 -22.54 33.08
C ILE A 68 -1.33 -21.44 34.01
N GLU A 69 -0.11 -21.60 34.50
CA GLU A 69 0.54 -20.60 35.35
C GLU A 69 1.08 -19.40 34.54
N THR A 70 1.53 -19.64 33.32
CA THR A 70 2.18 -18.63 32.47
C THR A 70 1.76 -18.79 31.01
N TRP A 71 1.99 -17.73 30.20
CA TRP A 71 1.81 -17.80 28.74
C TRP A 71 2.66 -18.91 28.09
N LYS A 72 3.82 -19.22 28.65
CA LYS A 72 4.67 -20.32 28.17
C LYS A 72 3.99 -21.67 28.34
N THR A 73 3.30 -21.90 29.44
CA THR A 73 2.54 -23.14 29.69
C THR A 73 1.40 -23.29 28.68
N ALA A 74 0.72 -22.20 28.33
CA ALA A 74 -0.34 -22.22 27.34
C ALA A 74 0.15 -22.66 25.93
N ILE A 75 1.39 -22.37 25.58
CA ILE A 75 1.98 -22.65 24.26
C ILE A 75 2.77 -23.96 24.25
N HIS A 76 3.49 -24.28 25.30
CA HIS A 76 4.42 -25.42 25.37
C HIS A 76 3.86 -26.64 26.13
N GLY A 77 2.71 -26.49 26.77
CA GLY A 77 2.12 -27.53 27.62
C GLY A 77 2.67 -27.54 29.04
N TYR A 78 1.96 -28.20 29.94
CA TYR A 78 2.28 -28.23 31.36
C TYR A 78 3.56 -29.02 31.67
N LEU A 79 3.82 -30.10 30.96
CA LEU A 79 5.01 -30.93 31.13
C LEU A 79 6.31 -30.14 30.87
N TYR A 80 6.30 -29.20 29.94
CA TYR A 80 7.46 -28.35 29.65
C TYR A 80 7.91 -27.52 30.87
N ASN A 81 6.99 -27.01 31.66
CA ASN A 81 7.31 -26.25 32.87
C ASN A 81 7.80 -27.16 34.02
N GLN A 82 7.20 -28.34 34.19
CA GLN A 82 7.60 -29.27 35.21
C GLN A 82 9.02 -29.83 35.02
N LEU A 83 9.42 -30.05 33.79
CA LEU A 83 10.74 -30.57 33.45
C LEU A 83 11.84 -29.54 33.71
N LYS A 84 11.51 -28.28 34.13
CA LYS A 84 12.47 -27.18 34.43
C LYS A 84 13.58 -27.06 33.38
N VAL A 85 13.21 -27.23 32.13
CA VAL A 85 14.18 -27.23 31.06
C VAL A 85 14.59 -25.78 30.81
N SER A 86 15.71 -25.39 31.40
CA SER A 86 16.55 -24.35 30.85
C SER A 86 17.15 -24.90 29.55
N VAL A 87 16.34 -24.87 28.49
CA VAL A 87 16.66 -25.62 27.30
C VAL A 87 17.54 -24.79 26.40
N ASP A 88 18.79 -25.18 26.36
CA ASP A 88 19.46 -25.33 25.10
C ASP A 88 18.82 -26.50 24.37
N PHE A 89 18.08 -26.24 23.29
CA PHE A 89 17.28 -27.21 22.49
C PHE A 89 18.12 -28.34 21.84
N ASN A 90 19.38 -28.49 22.18
CA ASN A 90 20.30 -29.48 21.64
C ASN A 90 20.38 -30.79 22.44
N THR A 91 19.64 -30.97 23.50
CA THR A 91 19.68 -32.23 24.30
C THR A 91 18.51 -33.14 23.93
N THR A 92 18.53 -33.65 22.70
CA THR A 92 17.59 -34.69 22.22
C THR A 92 17.54 -35.92 23.12
N GLU A 93 18.63 -36.25 23.79
CA GLU A 93 18.76 -37.39 24.73
C GLU A 93 17.88 -37.20 25.97
N TYR A 94 17.88 -36.02 26.56
CA TYR A 94 17.05 -35.72 27.74
C TYR A 94 15.53 -35.85 27.43
N PHE A 95 15.08 -35.28 26.32
CA PHE A 95 13.66 -35.41 25.91
C PHE A 95 13.29 -36.87 25.62
N LYS A 96 14.22 -37.66 25.07
CA LYS A 96 14.01 -39.07 24.79
C LYS A 96 13.85 -39.86 26.09
N GLU A 97 14.72 -39.65 27.09
CA GLU A 97 14.62 -40.29 28.41
C GLU A 97 13.29 -39.93 29.10
N GLN A 98 12.86 -38.69 29.06
CA GLN A 98 11.58 -38.27 29.66
C GLN A 98 10.39 -38.94 28.96
N LEU A 99 10.44 -39.01 27.63
CA LEU A 99 9.39 -39.68 26.85
C LEU A 99 9.34 -41.18 27.12
N ASP A 100 10.48 -41.83 27.27
CA ASP A 100 10.56 -43.24 27.56
C ASP A 100 10.03 -43.55 28.99
N LYS A 101 10.31 -42.71 29.99
CA LYS A 101 9.73 -42.77 31.33
C LYS A 101 8.21 -42.61 31.32
N LEU A 102 7.68 -41.72 30.44
CA LEU A 102 6.23 -41.56 30.26
C LEU A 102 5.59 -42.77 29.59
N LYS A 103 6.25 -43.42 28.64
CA LYS A 103 5.76 -44.63 27.97
C LYS A 103 5.65 -45.87 28.86
N GLU A 104 6.39 -45.90 29.95
CA GLU A 104 6.28 -46.97 30.96
C GLU A 104 4.92 -46.95 31.68
N GLN A 105 4.18 -45.83 31.64
CA GLN A 105 2.85 -45.71 32.20
C GLN A 105 1.80 -46.20 31.20
N SER A 106 0.88 -47.06 31.62
CA SER A 106 -0.15 -47.66 30.77
C SER A 106 -1.07 -46.63 30.08
N ASN A 107 -1.27 -45.45 30.68
CA ASN A 107 -2.17 -44.38 30.23
C ASN A 107 -1.43 -43.15 29.66
N TYR A 108 -0.22 -43.32 29.11
CA TYR A 108 0.63 -42.20 28.67
C TYR A 108 -0.03 -41.29 27.62
N MET A 109 -0.92 -41.80 26.78
CA MET A 109 -1.63 -41.00 25.78
C MET A 109 -2.64 -40.05 26.41
N ASP A 110 -3.30 -40.47 27.49
CA ASP A 110 -4.26 -39.65 28.22
C ASP A 110 -3.53 -38.55 28.99
N ILE A 111 -2.39 -38.87 29.57
CA ILE A 111 -1.50 -37.91 30.26
C ILE A 111 -0.98 -36.85 29.27
N LEU A 112 -0.54 -37.28 28.09
CA LEU A 112 -0.11 -36.34 27.04
C LEU A 112 -1.25 -35.44 26.56
N ASN A 113 -2.48 -35.92 26.51
CA ASN A 113 -3.63 -35.12 26.12
C ASN A 113 -4.06 -34.15 27.25
N GLU A 114 -4.01 -34.55 28.50
CA GLU A 114 -4.34 -33.72 29.65
C GLU A 114 -3.39 -32.53 29.79
N TYR A 115 -2.09 -32.80 29.67
CA TYR A 115 -1.03 -31.78 29.81
C TYR A 115 -0.65 -31.05 28.52
N ALA A 116 -1.34 -31.34 27.43
CA ALA A 116 -1.13 -30.68 26.14
C ALA A 116 -1.30 -29.16 26.24
N ALA A 117 -0.62 -28.44 25.37
CA ALA A 117 -0.77 -27.00 25.23
C ALA A 117 -2.21 -26.62 24.87
N SER A 118 -2.66 -25.47 25.35
CA SER A 118 -3.98 -24.94 25.04
C SER A 118 -4.02 -24.19 23.69
N ILE A 119 -2.84 -23.78 23.20
CA ILE A 119 -2.66 -23.11 21.90
C ILE A 119 -1.75 -23.97 21.02
N GLU A 120 -2.21 -24.27 19.82
CA GLU A 120 -1.40 -24.93 18.78
C GLU A 120 -1.10 -23.94 17.64
N TYR A 121 0.13 -23.98 17.13
CA TYR A 121 0.49 -23.29 15.89
C TYR A 121 0.31 -24.25 14.73
N ILE A 122 -0.58 -23.92 13.81
CA ILE A 122 -0.91 -24.72 12.63
C ILE A 122 -0.58 -23.98 11.34
N ASP A 123 -0.19 -24.73 10.32
CA ASP A 123 -0.01 -24.22 8.97
C ASP A 123 -1.24 -24.48 8.06
N SER A 124 -1.14 -24.16 6.78
CA SER A 124 -2.21 -24.38 5.81
C SER A 124 -2.56 -25.86 5.63
N THR A 125 -1.59 -26.76 5.63
CA THR A 125 -1.81 -28.21 5.45
C THR A 125 -2.43 -28.84 6.67
N GLU A 126 -2.03 -28.45 7.88
CA GLU A 126 -2.69 -28.86 9.12
C GLU A 126 -4.11 -28.31 9.22
N THR A 127 -4.36 -27.11 8.68
CA THR A 127 -5.69 -26.49 8.65
C THR A 127 -6.69 -27.31 7.82
N GLU A 128 -6.26 -27.91 6.70
CA GLU A 128 -7.10 -28.79 5.89
C GLU A 128 -7.54 -30.06 6.64
N ASN A 129 -6.73 -30.56 7.57
CA ASN A 129 -7.01 -31.73 8.40
C ASN A 129 -7.69 -31.38 9.73
N ALA A 130 -7.79 -30.10 10.06
CA ALA A 130 -8.39 -29.60 11.29
C ALA A 130 -9.87 -29.24 11.07
N PHE A 131 -10.71 -29.53 12.05
CA PHE A 131 -12.08 -29.05 12.06
C PHE A 131 -12.19 -27.88 13.02
N LEU A 132 -12.07 -26.66 12.47
CA LEU A 132 -11.99 -25.41 13.21
C LEU A 132 -13.38 -24.85 13.51
N ALA A 133 -13.62 -24.52 14.76
CA ALA A 133 -14.77 -23.72 15.16
C ALA A 133 -14.48 -22.23 14.92
N LYS A 134 -15.47 -21.51 14.41
CA LYS A 134 -15.37 -20.07 14.11
C LYS A 134 -15.29 -19.21 15.37
N ASP A 135 -16.02 -19.58 16.40
CA ASP A 135 -16.21 -18.79 17.62
C ASP A 135 -16.14 -19.71 18.85
N MET A 136 -15.59 -19.19 19.94
CA MET A 136 -15.54 -19.86 21.25
C MET A 136 -16.91 -20.25 21.80
N ARG A 137 -17.99 -19.64 21.33
CA ARG A 137 -19.38 -19.94 21.78
C ARG A 137 -20.02 -21.07 21.00
N THR A 138 -19.47 -21.45 19.85
CA THR A 138 -20.11 -22.34 18.87
C THR A 138 -19.37 -23.66 18.65
N PHE A 139 -18.30 -23.94 19.39
CA PHE A 139 -17.60 -25.20 19.23
C PHE A 139 -18.40 -26.39 19.86
N GLY A 140 -18.37 -27.52 19.21
CA GLY A 140 -18.99 -28.75 19.65
C GLY A 140 -18.03 -29.94 19.51
N ASN A 141 -18.49 -31.14 19.89
CA ASN A 141 -17.66 -32.35 19.95
C ASN A 141 -16.95 -32.74 18.64
N LYS A 142 -17.42 -32.26 17.49
CA LYS A 142 -16.82 -32.54 16.19
C LYS A 142 -15.55 -31.68 15.93
N HIS A 143 -15.43 -30.55 16.58
CA HIS A 143 -14.32 -29.61 16.35
C HIS A 143 -13.04 -30.12 17.01
N THR A 144 -11.93 -29.93 16.34
CA THR A 144 -10.59 -30.26 16.87
C THR A 144 -9.90 -29.02 17.42
N HIS A 145 -10.22 -27.86 16.85
CA HIS A 145 -9.65 -26.55 17.20
C HIS A 145 -10.73 -25.49 17.19
N CYS A 146 -10.42 -24.36 17.80
CA CYS A 146 -11.26 -23.17 17.76
C CYS A 146 -10.38 -21.94 17.45
N GLU A 147 -10.91 -21.02 16.65
CA GLU A 147 -10.25 -19.73 16.44
C GLU A 147 -10.16 -18.95 17.75
N ILE A 148 -9.04 -18.27 17.99
CA ILE A 148 -8.88 -17.39 19.15
C ILE A 148 -9.87 -16.23 19.06
N HIS A 149 -10.03 -15.67 17.87
CA HIS A 149 -11.07 -14.68 17.53
C HIS A 149 -11.38 -14.79 16.04
N SER A 150 -12.65 -14.65 15.69
CA SER A 150 -13.10 -14.76 14.28
C SER A 150 -12.36 -13.79 13.34
N SER A 151 -11.96 -12.62 13.84
CA SER A 151 -11.23 -11.61 13.07
C SER A 151 -9.82 -12.03 12.65
N LEU A 152 -9.23 -13.06 13.27
CA LEU A 152 -7.89 -13.53 12.91
C LEU A 152 -7.82 -14.25 11.56
N ILE A 153 -8.95 -14.51 10.90
CA ILE A 153 -8.99 -14.92 9.49
C ILE A 153 -8.54 -13.78 8.55
N LEU A 154 -8.57 -12.54 9.03
CA LEU A 154 -8.18 -11.35 8.28
C LEU A 154 -6.69 -11.06 8.45
N SER A 155 -6.06 -10.49 7.39
CA SER A 155 -4.68 -10.03 7.47
C SER A 155 -4.53 -8.77 8.33
N ALA A 156 -3.31 -8.43 8.75
CA ALA A 156 -3.03 -7.23 9.53
C ALA A 156 -3.53 -5.94 8.85
N VAL A 157 -3.50 -5.87 7.53
CA VAL A 157 -4.03 -4.71 6.78
C VAL A 157 -5.56 -4.70 6.80
N SER A 158 -6.20 -5.85 6.57
CA SER A 158 -7.66 -5.95 6.55
C SER A 158 -8.31 -5.78 7.93
N LEU A 159 -7.57 -6.02 9.00
CA LEU A 159 -8.03 -5.75 10.37
C LEU A 159 -8.21 -4.26 10.69
N ASN A 160 -7.69 -3.36 9.87
CA ASN A 160 -7.92 -1.91 9.99
C ASN A 160 -9.16 -1.42 9.23
N ILE A 161 -9.79 -2.28 8.43
CA ILE A 161 -11.03 -1.95 7.71
C ILE A 161 -12.17 -1.89 8.72
N PRO A 162 -12.99 -0.82 8.74
CA PRO A 162 -14.17 -0.78 9.58
C PRO A 162 -15.23 -1.77 9.06
N PHE A 163 -15.82 -2.57 9.95
CA PHE A 163 -16.89 -3.52 9.65
C PHE A 163 -16.63 -4.38 8.40
N PRO A 164 -15.50 -5.09 8.27
CA PRO A 164 -15.16 -5.80 7.04
C PRO A 164 -16.12 -6.97 6.74
N GLU A 165 -16.80 -7.52 7.75
CA GLU A 165 -17.81 -8.57 7.63
C GLU A 165 -19.09 -8.10 6.94
N HIS A 166 -19.34 -6.79 6.89
CA HIS A 166 -20.50 -6.19 6.22
C HIS A 166 -20.22 -5.82 4.75
N SER A 167 -19.12 -6.28 4.20
CA SER A 167 -18.75 -6.08 2.79
C SER A 167 -18.36 -7.38 2.13
N GLN A 168 -18.46 -7.41 0.81
CA GLN A 168 -17.98 -8.54 0.02
C GLN A 168 -16.45 -8.69 0.10
N TYR A 169 -15.98 -9.92 0.06
CA TYR A 169 -14.55 -10.24 0.06
C TYR A 169 -13.72 -9.45 -0.98
N PRO A 170 -14.13 -9.31 -2.27
CA PRO A 170 -13.34 -8.56 -3.24
C PRO A 170 -13.13 -7.10 -2.83
N ARG A 171 -14.09 -6.49 -2.14
CA ARG A 171 -13.99 -5.10 -1.67
C ARG A 171 -12.98 -4.95 -0.54
N ASN A 172 -12.94 -5.90 0.37
CA ASN A 172 -11.90 -5.96 1.41
C ASN A 172 -10.51 -6.17 0.80
N ALA A 173 -10.38 -7.02 -0.22
CA ALA A 173 -9.14 -7.22 -0.96
C ALA A 173 -8.67 -5.93 -1.68
N PHE A 174 -9.58 -5.21 -2.34
CA PHE A 174 -9.27 -3.92 -2.96
C PHE A 174 -8.88 -2.87 -1.92
N SER A 175 -9.54 -2.83 -0.78
CA SER A 175 -9.17 -1.93 0.32
C SER A 175 -7.75 -2.18 0.81
N CYS A 176 -7.38 -3.45 1.04
CA CYS A 176 -6.02 -3.82 1.43
C CYS A 176 -4.97 -3.38 0.41
N GLN A 177 -5.26 -3.54 -0.88
CA GLN A 177 -4.36 -3.11 -1.94
C GLN A 177 -4.23 -1.59 -2.01
N GLN A 178 -5.34 -0.86 -1.86
CA GLN A 178 -5.37 0.60 -1.90
C GLN A 178 -4.66 1.23 -0.69
N THR A 179 -4.80 0.64 0.48
CA THR A 179 -4.14 1.11 1.70
C THR A 179 -2.61 1.15 1.56
N LYS A 180 -2.03 0.21 0.83
CA LYS A 180 -0.58 0.20 0.52
C LYS A 180 -0.15 1.35 -0.40
N HIS A 181 -1.08 1.97 -1.11
CA HIS A 181 -0.85 3.09 -2.01
C HIS A 181 -1.31 4.44 -1.42
N ALA A 182 -1.84 4.44 -0.20
CA ALA A 182 -2.30 5.64 0.47
C ALA A 182 -1.13 6.56 0.85
N VAL A 183 -1.34 7.85 0.66
CA VAL A 183 -0.41 8.89 1.10
C VAL A 183 -0.66 9.19 2.58
N GLY A 184 0.36 9.06 3.39
CA GLY A 184 0.30 9.28 4.84
C GLY A 184 1.64 9.70 5.39
N VAL A 185 1.89 9.45 6.66
CA VAL A 185 3.21 9.61 7.29
C VAL A 185 3.82 8.23 7.49
N TYR A 186 4.72 7.84 6.62
CA TYR A 186 5.32 6.49 6.65
C TYR A 186 6.43 6.33 7.70
N SER A 187 7.02 7.44 8.16
CA SER A 187 8.04 7.46 9.20
C SER A 187 8.06 8.83 9.89
N SER A 188 8.25 8.84 11.20
CA SER A 188 8.44 10.08 11.96
C SER A 188 9.74 10.82 11.57
N ALA A 189 10.74 10.07 11.12
CA ALA A 189 12.06 10.59 10.74
C ALA A 189 12.19 10.89 9.23
N TYR A 190 11.10 11.12 8.51
CA TYR A 190 11.12 11.35 7.06
C TYR A 190 12.05 12.50 6.64
N ASN A 191 12.24 13.49 7.51
CA ASN A 191 13.10 14.65 7.24
C ASN A 191 14.58 14.30 7.14
N THR A 192 15.03 13.27 7.83
CA THR A 192 16.43 12.83 7.87
C THR A 192 16.73 11.71 6.89
N ARG A 193 15.69 11.09 6.31
CA ARG A 193 15.82 9.98 5.37
C ARG A 193 16.02 10.49 3.94
N PHE A 194 16.84 9.77 3.18
CA PHE A 194 17.04 9.95 1.74
C PHE A 194 16.57 8.70 1.01
N GLU A 195 15.32 8.71 0.62
CA GLU A 195 14.70 7.63 -0.16
C GLU A 195 14.57 8.06 -1.61
N THR A 196 14.47 7.10 -2.54
CA THR A 196 14.35 7.41 -3.97
C THR A 196 13.19 8.36 -4.23
N PHE A 197 12.03 8.08 -3.63
CA PHE A 197 10.89 8.98 -3.59
C PHE A 197 10.02 8.68 -2.37
N SER A 198 9.33 9.68 -1.87
CA SER A 198 8.37 9.53 -0.79
C SER A 198 7.24 10.54 -0.90
N HIS A 199 6.07 10.15 -0.41
CA HIS A 199 4.91 11.01 -0.31
C HIS A 199 4.54 11.14 1.16
N ILE A 200 4.31 12.36 1.62
CA ILE A 200 3.93 12.66 3.00
C ILE A 200 2.67 13.51 2.99
N LEU A 201 1.66 13.11 3.74
CA LEU A 201 0.44 13.90 3.93
C LEU A 201 0.73 15.04 4.90
N ASN A 202 0.40 16.29 4.53
CA ASN A 202 0.76 17.46 5.35
C ASN A 202 -0.07 17.55 6.63
N TYR A 203 -1.37 17.20 6.57
CA TYR A 203 -2.31 17.30 7.68
C TYR A 203 -3.00 15.96 7.92
N PRO A 204 -2.24 14.91 8.31
CA PRO A 204 -2.81 13.61 8.57
C PRO A 204 -3.66 13.62 9.83
N GLN A 205 -4.73 12.85 9.83
CA GLN A 205 -5.65 12.72 10.98
C GLN A 205 -5.78 11.26 11.37
N ARG A 206 -5.97 11.01 12.66
CA ARG A 206 -6.36 9.70 13.15
C ARG A 206 -7.82 9.43 12.76
N PRO A 207 -8.17 8.20 12.36
CA PRO A 207 -9.56 7.90 12.06
C PRO A 207 -10.44 7.98 13.32
N ILE A 208 -11.63 8.55 13.17
CA ILE A 208 -12.63 8.61 14.26
C ILE A 208 -13.22 7.22 14.50
N VAL A 209 -13.50 6.48 13.42
CA VAL A 209 -13.95 5.09 13.47
C VAL A 209 -12.74 4.18 13.31
N THR A 210 -12.48 3.35 14.30
CA THR A 210 -11.26 2.53 14.38
C THR A 210 -11.60 1.09 14.78
N THR A 211 -10.62 0.20 14.65
CA THR A 211 -10.69 -1.16 15.18
C THR A 211 -9.72 -1.31 16.36
N ARG A 212 -9.89 -2.32 17.19
CA ARG A 212 -8.96 -2.61 18.31
C ARG A 212 -7.53 -2.88 17.87
N TYR A 213 -7.35 -3.27 16.61
CA TYR A 213 -6.04 -3.59 16.01
C TYR A 213 -5.18 -2.36 15.72
N LYS A 214 -5.73 -1.14 15.80
CA LYS A 214 -4.99 0.12 15.65
C LYS A 214 -3.73 0.21 16.51
N LYS A 215 -3.74 -0.41 17.68
CA LYS A 215 -2.59 -0.43 18.61
C LYS A 215 -1.41 -1.24 18.07
N TYR A 216 -1.68 -2.24 17.22
CA TYR A 216 -0.66 -3.12 16.66
C TYR A 216 -0.16 -2.65 15.30
N THR A 217 -0.94 -1.83 14.60
CA THR A 217 -0.62 -1.29 13.27
C THR A 217 -0.12 0.15 13.31
N ASP A 218 -0.04 0.76 14.51
CA ASP A 218 0.40 2.13 14.76
C ASP A 218 -0.31 3.21 13.91
N VAL A 219 -1.53 2.95 13.45
CA VAL A 219 -2.33 3.90 12.64
C VAL A 219 -2.56 5.22 13.38
N ASP A 220 -2.65 5.18 14.70
CA ASP A 220 -2.81 6.37 15.52
C ASP A 220 -1.55 7.25 15.55
N LYS A 221 -0.37 6.65 15.37
CA LYS A 221 0.93 7.36 15.38
C LYS A 221 1.35 7.79 13.97
N LEU A 222 1.05 6.96 12.98
CA LEU A 222 1.40 7.17 11.57
C LEU A 222 0.14 7.11 10.69
N PRO A 223 -0.74 8.12 10.79
CA PRO A 223 -2.00 8.14 10.05
C PRO A 223 -1.77 8.33 8.54
N TYR A 224 -2.68 7.78 7.75
CA TYR A 224 -2.59 7.73 6.29
C TYR A 224 -3.86 8.25 5.59
N GLY A 225 -4.57 9.17 6.22
CA GLY A 225 -5.78 9.75 5.65
C GLY A 225 -6.34 10.91 6.48
N ILE A 226 -7.53 11.33 6.12
CA ILE A 226 -8.25 12.46 6.72
C ILE A 226 -9.71 12.06 6.93
N ASN A 227 -10.29 12.48 8.06
CA ASN A 227 -11.73 12.37 8.27
C ASN A 227 -12.42 13.50 7.48
N ALA A 228 -12.96 13.16 6.32
CA ALA A 228 -13.66 14.10 5.45
C ALA A 228 -15.17 14.02 5.69
N ILE A 229 -15.87 15.12 5.60
CA ILE A 229 -17.34 15.14 5.54
C ILE A 229 -17.74 14.73 4.14
N VAL A 230 -18.36 13.56 4.03
CA VAL A 230 -18.75 12.96 2.75
C VAL A 230 -20.26 12.96 2.60
N ALA A 231 -20.75 13.53 1.51
CA ALA A 231 -22.14 13.44 1.11
C ALA A 231 -22.30 12.39 0.00
N ILE A 232 -23.31 11.54 0.11
CA ILE A 232 -23.65 10.55 -0.91
C ILE A 232 -24.83 11.06 -1.72
N ALA A 233 -24.54 11.70 -2.84
CA ALA A 233 -25.53 12.31 -3.70
C ALA A 233 -25.02 12.39 -5.14
N SER A 234 -25.94 12.30 -6.11
CA SER A 234 -25.66 12.74 -7.49
C SER A 234 -25.76 14.26 -7.54
N TYR A 235 -24.68 14.93 -7.88
CA TYR A 235 -24.62 16.39 -7.95
C TYR A 235 -23.86 16.86 -9.18
N SER A 236 -24.38 17.80 -9.93
CA SER A 236 -23.79 18.38 -11.16
C SER A 236 -23.41 17.38 -12.28
N GLY A 237 -23.49 16.08 -12.06
CA GLY A 237 -23.09 15.04 -13.02
C GLY A 237 -21.59 14.72 -13.07
N TYR A 238 -20.74 15.47 -12.36
CA TYR A 238 -19.28 15.27 -12.36
C TYR A 238 -18.79 14.18 -11.39
N ASN A 239 -19.69 13.50 -10.69
CA ASN A 239 -19.37 12.36 -9.83
C ASN A 239 -19.93 11.02 -10.34
N GLN A 240 -20.22 10.90 -11.63
CA GLN A 240 -20.66 9.65 -12.23
C GLN A 240 -19.50 8.66 -12.39
N GLU A 241 -19.82 7.36 -12.47
CA GLU A 241 -18.88 6.26 -12.74
C GLU A 241 -17.57 6.32 -11.91
N ASP A 242 -17.70 6.36 -10.59
CA ASP A 242 -16.57 6.42 -9.64
C ASP A 242 -15.82 7.77 -9.60
N ALA A 243 -16.35 8.81 -10.19
CA ALA A 243 -15.81 10.13 -9.97
C ALA A 243 -16.29 10.71 -8.64
N VAL A 244 -15.47 11.57 -8.05
CA VAL A 244 -15.77 12.31 -6.82
C VAL A 244 -15.65 13.81 -7.08
N ILE A 245 -16.45 14.60 -6.36
CA ILE A 245 -16.35 16.06 -6.37
C ILE A 245 -15.65 16.48 -5.10
N LEU A 246 -14.66 17.35 -5.21
CA LEU A 246 -13.95 17.94 -4.08
C LEU A 246 -14.37 19.39 -3.86
N ASN A 247 -14.37 19.81 -2.60
CA ASN A 247 -14.60 21.21 -2.22
C ASN A 247 -13.29 21.99 -2.32
N GLN A 248 -13.27 23.04 -3.17
CA GLN A 248 -12.09 23.91 -3.38
C GLN A 248 -11.63 24.55 -2.07
N SER A 249 -12.55 25.10 -1.28
CA SER A 249 -12.18 25.76 -0.02
C SER A 249 -11.55 24.80 0.99
N SER A 250 -11.96 23.53 0.98
CA SER A 250 -11.33 22.49 1.81
C SER A 250 -9.92 22.17 1.29
N VAL A 251 -9.73 22.09 -0.02
CA VAL A 251 -8.41 21.91 -0.65
C VAL A 251 -7.49 23.09 -0.33
N ASP A 252 -7.98 24.31 -0.39
CA ASP A 252 -7.21 25.52 -0.08
C ASP A 252 -6.79 25.55 1.40
N ARG A 253 -7.63 25.03 2.30
CA ARG A 253 -7.28 24.84 3.71
C ARG A 253 -6.33 23.65 3.97
N GLY A 254 -5.99 22.87 2.95
CA GLY A 254 -5.00 21.81 3.02
C GLY A 254 -5.56 20.39 2.99
N LEU A 255 -6.83 20.19 2.64
CA LEU A 255 -7.40 18.85 2.46
C LEU A 255 -6.55 18.05 1.46
N PHE A 256 -6.02 16.89 1.86
CA PHE A 256 -5.16 16.00 1.08
C PHE A 256 -3.91 16.63 0.44
N LYS A 257 -3.51 17.81 0.87
CA LYS A 257 -2.23 18.42 0.46
C LYS A 257 -1.08 17.52 0.89
N SER A 258 -0.16 17.23 -0.01
CA SER A 258 0.95 16.31 0.25
C SER A 258 2.29 16.89 -0.20
N LEU A 259 3.35 16.43 0.45
CA LEU A 259 4.72 16.72 0.12
C LEU A 259 5.31 15.53 -0.64
N TYR A 260 5.86 15.78 -1.81
CA TYR A 260 6.63 14.81 -2.57
C TYR A 260 8.11 15.11 -2.42
N LEU A 261 8.88 14.12 -1.98
CA LEU A 261 10.33 14.19 -1.85
C LEU A 261 10.96 13.19 -2.82
N ARG A 262 11.93 13.65 -3.60
CA ARG A 262 12.72 12.80 -4.49
C ARG A 262 14.20 13.04 -4.25
N SER A 263 14.94 11.94 -4.07
CA SER A 263 16.38 12.00 -3.87
C SER A 263 17.12 11.49 -5.09
N TYR A 264 18.17 12.22 -5.44
CA TYR A 264 19.15 11.87 -6.44
C TYR A 264 20.47 11.61 -5.75
N GLY A 265 21.23 10.64 -6.22
CA GLY A 265 22.54 10.33 -5.66
C GLY A 265 23.58 10.19 -6.75
N ASP A 266 24.70 10.86 -6.61
CA ASP A 266 25.82 10.79 -7.52
C ASP A 266 27.13 10.62 -6.76
N LYS A 267 28.13 10.01 -7.37
CA LYS A 267 29.46 9.76 -6.76
C LYS A 267 30.59 10.01 -7.73
N GLU A 268 31.73 10.43 -7.21
CA GLU A 268 32.99 10.45 -7.96
C GLU A 268 33.40 9.01 -8.27
N GLU A 269 34.01 8.79 -9.41
CA GLU A 269 34.42 7.48 -9.89
C GLU A 269 35.83 7.51 -10.44
N LEU A 270 36.57 6.43 -10.23
CA LEU A 270 37.84 6.18 -10.88
C LEU A 270 37.63 5.08 -11.91
N VAL A 271 37.62 5.43 -13.21
CA VAL A 271 37.40 4.49 -14.29
C VAL A 271 38.61 4.48 -15.22
N GLY A 272 39.31 3.36 -15.30
CA GLY A 272 40.49 3.20 -16.17
C GLY A 272 41.62 4.20 -15.88
N GLY A 273 41.84 4.53 -14.60
CA GLY A 273 42.84 5.50 -14.19
C GLY A 273 42.44 6.98 -14.34
N VAL A 274 41.26 7.26 -14.89
CA VAL A 274 40.73 8.63 -15.03
C VAL A 274 39.74 8.91 -13.89
N LYS A 275 40.07 9.93 -13.07
CA LYS A 275 39.17 10.38 -12.01
C LYS A 275 38.10 11.29 -12.57
N LYS A 276 36.81 10.93 -12.36
CA LYS A 276 35.66 11.81 -12.55
C LYS A 276 35.41 12.51 -11.21
N TYR A 277 35.59 13.81 -11.17
CA TYR A 277 35.46 14.63 -9.96
C TYR A 277 34.35 15.67 -10.12
N PHE A 278 33.72 16.04 -9.01
CA PHE A 278 32.72 17.11 -9.02
C PHE A 278 33.38 18.47 -9.24
N SER A 279 32.88 19.21 -10.22
CA SER A 279 33.31 20.57 -10.54
C SER A 279 32.25 21.29 -11.38
N ASN A 280 32.19 22.60 -11.27
CA ASN A 280 31.34 23.41 -12.14
C ASN A 280 31.96 23.53 -13.52
N PRO A 281 31.31 23.06 -14.59
CA PRO A 281 31.88 23.12 -15.93
C PRO A 281 32.07 24.53 -16.45
N LEU A 282 31.31 25.52 -15.97
CA LEU A 282 31.47 26.92 -16.39
C LEU A 282 32.81 27.54 -15.96
N LEU A 283 33.45 26.97 -14.92
CA LEU A 283 34.75 27.43 -14.40
C LEU A 283 35.94 26.67 -15.00
N GLU A 284 35.70 25.54 -15.66
CA GLU A 284 36.74 24.67 -16.21
C GLU A 284 37.21 25.17 -17.60
N LYS A 285 38.52 25.08 -17.86
CA LYS A 285 39.11 25.44 -19.17
C LYS A 285 39.10 24.22 -20.10
N ASN A 286 39.07 24.48 -21.42
CA ASN A 286 39.15 23.46 -22.49
C ASN A 286 38.03 22.44 -22.53
N ILE A 287 36.79 22.88 -22.34
CA ILE A 287 35.62 22.03 -22.43
C ILE A 287 35.34 21.67 -23.89
N GLN A 288 35.18 20.36 -24.18
CA GLN A 288 34.94 19.87 -25.51
C GLN A 288 33.52 20.18 -26.03
N LYS A 289 32.51 20.00 -25.20
CA LYS A 289 31.09 20.29 -25.48
C LYS A 289 30.29 20.25 -24.18
N LEU A 290 29.53 21.28 -23.89
CA LEU A 290 28.52 21.27 -22.83
C LEU A 290 27.35 20.36 -23.25
N LYS A 291 26.93 19.49 -22.35
CA LYS A 291 25.66 18.79 -22.54
C LYS A 291 24.51 19.78 -22.41
N THR A 292 23.44 19.55 -23.17
CA THR A 292 22.22 20.37 -23.09
C THR A 292 21.68 20.41 -21.66
N GLY A 293 21.55 21.57 -21.07
CA GLY A 293 21.04 21.80 -19.72
C GLY A 293 21.44 23.17 -19.19
N ASN A 294 20.75 23.58 -18.14
CA ASN A 294 21.10 24.83 -17.45
C ASN A 294 22.05 24.50 -16.29
N TYR A 295 23.17 25.21 -16.21
CA TYR A 295 24.22 25.06 -15.21
C TYR A 295 24.33 26.26 -14.26
N ASP A 296 23.50 27.29 -14.43
CA ASP A 296 23.62 28.58 -13.71
C ASP A 296 23.38 28.43 -12.20
N HIS A 297 22.65 27.41 -11.80
CA HIS A 297 22.32 27.16 -10.39
C HIS A 297 23.36 26.33 -9.64
N LEU A 298 24.46 25.94 -10.30
CA LEU A 298 25.54 25.17 -9.68
C LEU A 298 26.50 26.03 -8.88
N ASP A 299 26.94 25.53 -7.75
CA ASP A 299 28.08 26.04 -6.99
C ASP A 299 29.40 25.77 -7.69
N ASP A 300 30.49 26.39 -7.23
CA ASP A 300 31.85 26.18 -7.73
C ASP A 300 32.28 24.70 -7.64
N ASN A 301 31.75 23.97 -6.68
CA ASN A 301 32.00 22.55 -6.48
C ASN A 301 31.17 21.61 -7.39
N GLY A 302 30.29 22.14 -8.25
CA GLY A 302 29.47 21.39 -9.18
C GLY A 302 28.21 20.80 -8.56
N PHE A 303 27.73 21.31 -7.43
CA PHE A 303 26.47 20.96 -6.80
C PHE A 303 25.45 22.08 -6.91
N ILE A 304 24.18 21.73 -6.99
CA ILE A 304 23.10 22.70 -6.99
C ILE A 304 22.92 23.32 -5.59
N LYS A 305 22.54 24.59 -5.54
CA LYS A 305 22.30 25.32 -4.28
C LYS A 305 20.97 24.89 -3.66
N GLU A 306 20.93 24.82 -2.33
CA GLU A 306 19.68 24.61 -1.58
C GLU A 306 18.70 25.76 -1.81
N GLU A 307 17.40 25.50 -1.62
CA GLU A 307 16.27 26.42 -1.82
C GLU A 307 16.11 26.95 -3.26
N THR A 308 16.81 26.39 -4.24
CA THR A 308 16.68 26.76 -5.65
C THR A 308 15.49 26.01 -6.27
N TYR A 309 14.64 26.74 -7.01
CA TYR A 309 13.60 26.12 -7.84
C TYR A 309 14.23 25.51 -9.10
N VAL A 310 13.89 24.27 -9.39
CA VAL A 310 14.50 23.48 -10.46
C VAL A 310 13.44 22.83 -11.34
N THR A 311 13.79 22.72 -12.62
CA THR A 311 12.98 22.09 -13.67
C THR A 311 13.75 20.95 -14.33
N ASP A 312 13.14 20.25 -15.27
CA ASP A 312 13.75 19.12 -15.99
C ASP A 312 14.93 19.52 -16.92
N ASN A 313 15.14 20.80 -17.17
CA ASN A 313 16.30 21.31 -17.89
C ASN A 313 17.51 21.57 -16.99
N ASP A 314 17.34 21.62 -15.67
CA ASP A 314 18.41 21.97 -14.75
C ASP A 314 19.29 20.76 -14.42
N VAL A 315 20.60 21.02 -14.39
CA VAL A 315 21.63 20.08 -13.97
C VAL A 315 21.80 20.20 -12.47
N ILE A 316 21.67 19.11 -11.74
CA ILE A 316 21.77 19.08 -10.27
C ILE A 316 23.16 18.72 -9.77
N THR A 317 23.91 17.89 -10.51
CA THR A 317 25.32 17.60 -10.25
C THR A 317 26.09 17.63 -11.54
N SER A 318 27.32 18.11 -11.49
CA SER A 318 28.24 18.10 -12.63
C SER A 318 29.57 17.47 -12.24
N LYS A 319 30.07 16.58 -13.08
CA LYS A 319 31.37 15.92 -12.95
C LYS A 319 32.21 16.22 -14.19
N CYS A 320 33.46 16.55 -13.97
CA CYS A 320 34.45 16.79 -15.02
C CYS A 320 35.48 15.66 -15.01
N PHE A 321 35.97 15.28 -16.17
CA PHE A 321 37.06 14.32 -16.32
C PHE A 321 37.92 14.69 -17.54
N LYS A 322 39.23 14.54 -17.38
CA LYS A 322 40.20 14.86 -18.44
C LYS A 322 40.48 13.63 -19.29
N LYS A 323 40.23 13.74 -20.59
CA LYS A 323 40.63 12.74 -21.58
C LYS A 323 41.80 13.28 -22.37
N ASN A 324 42.86 12.53 -22.46
CA ASN A 324 43.96 12.81 -23.41
C ASN A 324 43.55 12.29 -24.79
N ILE A 325 43.09 13.18 -25.65
CA ILE A 325 42.81 12.90 -27.06
C ILE A 325 43.81 13.73 -27.87
N ASP A 326 44.61 13.08 -28.69
CA ASP A 326 45.61 13.68 -29.57
C ASP A 326 46.64 14.61 -28.87
N GLY A 327 47.06 14.25 -27.65
CA GLY A 327 48.04 15.05 -26.90
C GLY A 327 47.49 16.33 -26.27
N GLN A 328 46.23 16.65 -26.52
CA GLN A 328 45.56 17.79 -25.86
C GLN A 328 44.60 17.27 -24.78
N GLY A 329 44.79 17.71 -23.54
CA GLY A 329 43.90 17.39 -22.43
C GLY A 329 42.54 18.07 -22.59
N LYS A 330 41.56 17.39 -23.18
CA LYS A 330 40.19 17.90 -23.30
C LYS A 330 39.36 17.45 -22.11
N THR A 331 38.59 18.39 -21.52
CA THR A 331 37.68 18.14 -20.40
C THR A 331 36.30 17.73 -20.95
N SER A 332 35.87 16.52 -20.59
CA SER A 332 34.52 16.05 -20.87
C SER A 332 33.66 16.16 -19.63
N ILE A 333 32.34 16.33 -19.81
CA ILE A 333 31.38 16.56 -18.74
C ILE A 333 30.44 15.35 -18.63
N SER A 334 30.24 14.95 -17.41
CA SER A 334 29.17 14.01 -17.01
C SER A 334 28.43 14.65 -15.86
N GLY A 335 27.12 14.60 -15.83
CA GLY A 335 26.31 15.15 -14.76
C GLY A 335 24.93 14.56 -14.77
N GLU A 336 24.25 14.68 -13.65
CA GLU A 336 22.89 14.21 -13.48
C GLU A 336 21.92 15.37 -13.65
N LYS A 337 20.88 15.14 -14.43
CA LYS A 337 19.76 16.06 -14.63
C LYS A 337 18.55 15.57 -13.88
N ILE A 338 17.64 16.49 -13.61
CA ILE A 338 16.31 16.15 -13.12
C ILE A 338 15.56 15.32 -14.18
N ASN A 339 14.81 14.34 -13.74
CA ASN A 339 14.00 13.53 -14.63
C ASN A 339 12.94 14.38 -15.33
N HIS A 340 12.72 14.09 -16.61
CA HIS A 340 11.74 14.80 -17.42
C HIS A 340 10.34 14.86 -16.75
N GLY A 341 9.73 16.04 -16.81
CA GLY A 341 8.43 16.33 -16.20
C GLY A 341 8.45 16.45 -14.67
N THR A 342 9.62 16.51 -14.04
CA THR A 342 9.75 16.75 -12.61
C THR A 342 10.21 18.18 -12.38
N SER A 343 9.59 18.87 -11.41
CA SER A 343 9.99 20.20 -10.96
C SER A 343 9.86 20.27 -9.44
N GLY A 344 10.56 21.16 -8.81
CA GLY A 344 10.47 21.34 -7.36
C GLY A 344 11.53 22.29 -6.81
N ILE A 345 11.68 22.33 -5.50
CA ILE A 345 12.69 23.13 -4.80
C ILE A 345 13.72 22.17 -4.21
N VAL A 346 14.99 22.50 -4.32
CA VAL A 346 16.07 21.74 -3.68
C VAL A 346 15.96 21.88 -2.17
N ASP A 347 15.68 20.78 -1.48
CA ASP A 347 15.43 20.76 -0.05
C ASP A 347 16.73 20.59 0.76
N LYS A 348 17.57 19.63 0.36
CA LYS A 348 18.86 19.37 1.02
C LYS A 348 19.90 18.86 0.04
N VAL A 349 21.14 19.27 0.26
CA VAL A 349 22.34 18.81 -0.44
C VAL A 349 23.32 18.27 0.58
N ILE A 350 23.59 16.96 0.57
CA ILE A 350 24.55 16.33 1.48
C ILE A 350 25.71 15.77 0.67
N VAL A 351 26.91 16.23 1.00
CA VAL A 351 28.16 15.75 0.42
C VAL A 351 28.93 14.98 1.48
N THR A 352 29.27 13.74 1.19
CA THR A 352 30.04 12.85 2.08
C THR A 352 31.27 12.33 1.35
N SER A 353 32.34 12.08 2.09
CA SER A 353 33.50 11.35 1.56
C SER A 353 33.29 9.85 1.76
N VAL A 354 33.59 9.10 0.71
CA VAL A 354 33.58 7.63 0.71
C VAL A 354 35.03 7.14 0.84
N THR A 355 35.22 5.84 0.98
CA THR A 355 36.54 5.18 0.92
C THR A 355 37.36 5.70 -0.27
N GLU A 356 38.67 5.84 -0.11
CA GLU A 356 39.61 6.32 -1.14
C GLU A 356 39.54 7.85 -1.45
N GLY A 357 38.93 8.65 -0.58
CA GLY A 357 38.87 10.11 -0.76
C GLY A 357 37.97 10.57 -1.92
N LEU A 358 37.06 9.71 -2.38
CA LEU A 358 36.03 10.03 -3.36
C LEU A 358 34.85 10.68 -2.65
N ARG A 359 34.22 11.67 -3.28
CA ARG A 359 33.04 12.35 -2.76
C ARG A 359 31.77 11.69 -3.31
N GLN A 360 30.75 11.62 -2.47
CA GLN A 360 29.39 11.24 -2.84
C GLN A 360 28.44 12.37 -2.47
N CYS A 361 27.53 12.69 -3.36
CA CYS A 361 26.49 13.69 -3.13
C CYS A 361 25.11 13.02 -3.12
N LYS A 362 24.24 13.47 -2.21
CA LYS A 362 22.81 13.16 -2.20
C LYS A 362 22.03 14.45 -2.18
N ILE A 363 21.14 14.62 -3.14
CA ILE A 363 20.32 15.81 -3.32
C ILE A 363 18.87 15.40 -3.19
N ARG A 364 18.12 16.10 -2.35
CA ARG A 364 16.69 15.89 -2.17
C ARG A 364 15.91 17.09 -2.70
N ILE A 365 14.94 16.83 -3.56
CA ILE A 365 14.02 17.81 -4.13
C ILE A 365 12.65 17.63 -3.50
N ARG A 366 12.02 18.73 -3.09
CA ARG A 366 10.66 18.76 -2.57
C ARG A 366 9.69 19.40 -3.55
N LYS A 367 8.50 18.85 -3.66
CA LYS A 367 7.38 19.42 -4.41
C LYS A 367 6.10 19.28 -3.58
N VAL A 368 5.37 20.38 -3.42
CA VAL A 368 4.03 20.34 -2.83
C VAL A 368 3.04 19.91 -3.90
N LYS A 369 2.24 18.90 -3.59
CA LYS A 369 1.19 18.39 -4.47
C LYS A 369 -0.18 18.71 -3.87
N VAL A 370 -0.89 19.60 -4.52
CA VAL A 370 -2.28 19.95 -4.18
C VAL A 370 -3.22 19.02 -4.95
N PRO A 371 -4.31 18.52 -4.34
CA PRO A 371 -5.30 17.72 -5.05
C PRO A 371 -5.92 18.43 -6.24
N GLY A 372 -6.08 17.72 -7.34
CA GLY A 372 -6.65 18.23 -8.56
C GLY A 372 -7.50 17.20 -9.29
N ILE A 373 -8.10 17.63 -10.41
CA ILE A 373 -8.89 16.75 -11.29
C ILE A 373 -8.01 15.61 -11.79
N GLY A 374 -8.51 14.38 -11.71
CA GLY A 374 -7.81 13.17 -12.13
C GLY A 374 -6.99 12.48 -11.02
N ASP A 375 -6.83 13.10 -9.86
CA ASP A 375 -6.19 12.47 -8.71
C ASP A 375 -7.12 11.41 -8.10
N LYS A 376 -6.52 10.34 -7.56
CA LYS A 376 -7.25 9.21 -7.02
C LYS A 376 -7.39 9.28 -5.51
N PHE A 377 -8.62 9.04 -5.04
CA PHE A 377 -8.99 8.94 -3.63
C PHE A 377 -9.67 7.61 -3.36
N SER A 378 -9.66 7.17 -2.13
CA SER A 378 -10.34 5.95 -1.71
C SER A 378 -10.80 6.03 -0.27
N SER A 379 -11.97 5.44 0.01
CA SER A 379 -12.34 5.10 1.38
C SER A 379 -11.61 3.83 1.83
N ARG A 380 -11.70 3.47 3.11
CA ARG A 380 -11.19 2.19 3.62
C ARG A 380 -12.02 0.97 3.20
N CYS A 381 -13.09 1.18 2.46
CA CYS A 381 -14.06 0.15 2.07
C CYS A 381 -13.90 -0.31 0.62
N GLY A 382 -12.78 0.00 -0.02
CA GLY A 382 -12.52 -0.41 -1.40
C GLY A 382 -13.29 0.41 -2.45
N GLN A 383 -13.75 1.61 -2.09
CA GLN A 383 -14.42 2.57 -2.98
C GLN A 383 -13.43 3.61 -3.49
N LYS A 384 -12.64 3.22 -4.47
CA LYS A 384 -11.73 4.15 -5.14
C LYS A 384 -12.49 5.04 -6.12
N GLY A 385 -12.15 6.33 -6.15
CA GLY A 385 -12.71 7.27 -7.12
C GLY A 385 -11.67 8.27 -7.60
N MET A 386 -11.87 8.81 -8.79
CA MET A 386 -11.05 9.90 -9.32
C MET A 386 -11.77 11.23 -9.11
N CYS A 387 -11.00 12.29 -8.83
CA CYS A 387 -11.57 13.63 -8.81
C CYS A 387 -12.07 14.00 -10.21
N GLY A 388 -13.39 14.18 -10.35
CA GLY A 388 -14.03 14.62 -11.59
C GLY A 388 -14.14 16.13 -11.68
N MET A 389 -14.29 16.81 -10.53
CA MET A 389 -14.41 18.26 -10.44
C MET A 389 -13.97 18.74 -9.06
N VAL A 390 -13.43 19.95 -9.01
CA VAL A 390 -13.20 20.70 -7.78
C VAL A 390 -14.12 21.91 -7.83
N LEU A 391 -15.15 21.93 -6.99
CA LEU A 391 -16.15 23.00 -6.95
C LEU A 391 -15.85 23.99 -5.83
N PRO A 392 -16.05 25.29 -6.05
CA PRO A 392 -15.97 26.28 -4.98
C PRO A 392 -17.08 26.02 -3.94
N SER A 393 -16.84 26.38 -2.69
CA SER A 393 -17.77 26.06 -1.59
C SER A 393 -19.16 26.65 -1.74
N TRP A 394 -19.29 27.78 -2.44
CA TRP A 394 -20.59 28.41 -2.70
C TRP A 394 -21.44 27.68 -3.76
N GLU A 395 -20.83 26.83 -4.59
CA GLU A 395 -21.54 25.96 -5.52
C GLU A 395 -21.82 24.57 -4.95
N MET A 396 -21.19 24.23 -3.81
CA MET A 396 -21.42 22.97 -3.12
C MET A 396 -22.77 22.97 -2.38
N PRO A 397 -23.41 21.82 -2.23
CA PRO A 397 -24.61 21.71 -1.41
C PRO A 397 -24.26 21.89 0.07
N PHE A 398 -25.21 22.41 0.85
CA PHE A 398 -25.02 22.66 2.28
C PHE A 398 -26.24 22.20 3.09
N THR A 399 -25.99 21.81 4.35
CA THR A 399 -27.03 21.38 5.28
C THR A 399 -27.76 22.58 5.89
N LYS A 400 -28.87 22.34 6.59
CA LYS A 400 -29.61 23.36 7.35
C LYS A 400 -28.71 24.11 8.34
N GLU A 401 -27.70 23.45 8.88
CA GLU A 401 -26.74 24.04 9.83
C GLU A 401 -25.55 24.74 9.14
N GLY A 402 -25.54 24.79 7.80
CA GLY A 402 -24.46 25.42 7.03
C GLY A 402 -23.23 24.55 6.81
N ILE A 403 -23.29 23.24 7.11
CA ILE A 403 -22.18 22.31 6.86
C ILE A 403 -22.09 22.04 5.37
N VAL A 404 -20.93 22.31 4.80
CA VAL A 404 -20.61 22.01 3.39
C VAL A 404 -19.74 20.75 3.36
N PRO A 405 -20.06 19.73 2.55
CA PRO A 405 -19.24 18.52 2.45
C PRO A 405 -17.87 18.82 1.83
N ASP A 406 -16.87 18.03 2.23
CA ASP A 406 -15.54 18.06 1.61
C ASP A 406 -15.50 17.25 0.31
N ILE A 407 -16.27 16.15 0.29
CA ILE A 407 -16.33 15.21 -0.83
C ILE A 407 -17.78 14.85 -1.11
N ILE A 408 -18.15 14.76 -2.40
CA ILE A 408 -19.43 14.22 -2.83
C ILE A 408 -19.15 12.97 -3.68
N ILE A 409 -19.75 11.85 -3.30
CA ILE A 409 -19.65 10.58 -4.02
C ILE A 409 -20.99 10.18 -4.62
N ASN A 410 -20.93 9.39 -5.69
CA ASN A 410 -22.15 8.92 -6.35
C ASN A 410 -22.82 7.79 -5.56
N PRO A 411 -24.13 7.88 -5.29
CA PRO A 411 -24.90 6.81 -4.63
C PRO A 411 -24.91 5.50 -5.43
N HIS A 412 -24.87 5.55 -6.75
CA HIS A 412 -24.87 4.35 -7.62
C HIS A 412 -23.62 3.47 -7.46
N ALA A 413 -22.58 3.96 -6.79
CA ALA A 413 -21.41 3.16 -6.45
C ALA A 413 -21.66 2.15 -5.31
N ILE A 414 -22.74 2.30 -4.54
CA ILE A 414 -23.00 1.48 -3.34
C ILE A 414 -23.74 0.17 -3.68
N PRO A 415 -24.89 0.15 -4.43
CA PRO A 415 -25.71 -1.05 -4.58
C PRO A 415 -24.99 -2.22 -5.26
N SER A 416 -24.31 -1.96 -6.37
CA SER A 416 -23.60 -2.99 -7.15
C SER A 416 -22.40 -3.57 -6.41
N ARG A 417 -21.81 -2.81 -5.51
CA ARG A 417 -20.61 -3.19 -4.74
C ARG A 417 -20.92 -3.71 -3.36
N MET A 418 -22.11 -3.43 -2.86
CA MET A 418 -22.58 -3.84 -1.54
C MET A 418 -21.59 -3.49 -0.41
N THR A 419 -20.97 -2.31 -0.50
CA THR A 419 -20.05 -1.81 0.54
C THR A 419 -20.81 -1.18 1.69
N ILE A 420 -21.57 -2.00 2.40
CA ILE A 420 -22.43 -1.56 3.50
C ILE A 420 -21.58 -1.04 4.67
N ASN A 421 -20.39 -1.56 4.84
CA ASN A 421 -19.46 -1.12 5.87
C ASN A 421 -19.13 0.38 5.79
N GLN A 422 -19.13 0.99 4.60
CA GLN A 422 -18.96 2.42 4.45
C GLN A 422 -20.13 3.21 5.04
N LEU A 423 -21.35 2.74 4.85
CA LEU A 423 -22.53 3.39 5.42
C LEU A 423 -22.53 3.29 6.95
N LEU A 424 -22.16 2.13 7.49
CA LEU A 424 -22.00 1.94 8.93
C LEU A 424 -20.90 2.83 9.51
N GLU A 425 -19.78 2.99 8.79
CA GLU A 425 -18.70 3.90 9.17
C GLU A 425 -19.21 5.35 9.29
N VAL A 426 -20.04 5.82 8.34
CA VAL A 426 -20.60 7.16 8.36
C VAL A 426 -21.52 7.36 9.57
N ILE A 427 -22.45 6.43 9.83
CA ILE A 427 -23.38 6.54 10.96
C ILE A 427 -22.62 6.54 12.28
N LEU A 428 -21.72 5.57 12.48
CA LEU A 428 -20.90 5.48 13.68
C LEU A 428 -19.99 6.71 13.83
N GLY A 429 -19.40 7.19 12.73
CA GLY A 429 -18.56 8.38 12.74
C GLY A 429 -19.35 9.64 13.10
N LYS A 430 -20.57 9.79 12.60
CA LYS A 430 -21.45 10.92 12.93
C LYS A 430 -21.86 10.88 14.39
N SER A 431 -22.29 9.72 14.91
CA SER A 431 -22.64 9.55 16.31
C SER A 431 -21.43 9.75 17.25
N ALA A 432 -20.26 9.28 16.85
CA ALA A 432 -19.02 9.47 17.59
C ALA A 432 -18.60 10.95 17.69
N CYS A 433 -18.78 11.72 16.61
CA CYS A 433 -18.52 13.15 16.63
C CYS A 433 -19.46 13.91 17.58
N MET A 434 -20.74 13.56 17.60
CA MET A 434 -21.73 14.18 18.46
C MET A 434 -21.56 13.78 19.93
N GLY A 435 -21.33 12.48 20.17
CA GLY A 435 -21.17 11.93 21.51
C GLY A 435 -19.78 12.11 22.13
N GLY A 436 -18.77 12.57 21.36
CA GLY A 436 -17.42 12.81 21.85
C GLY A 436 -16.62 11.54 22.16
N PHE A 437 -16.87 10.43 21.45
CA PHE A 437 -16.16 9.16 21.64
C PHE A 437 -15.50 8.68 20.33
N LEU A 438 -14.65 7.67 20.41
CA LEU A 438 -14.09 6.99 19.22
C LEU A 438 -14.93 5.76 18.89
N GLY A 439 -15.38 5.66 17.66
CA GLY A 439 -16.19 4.53 17.19
C GLY A 439 -15.35 3.24 17.11
N ASP A 440 -15.85 2.15 17.72
CA ASP A 440 -15.26 0.81 17.62
C ASP A 440 -15.96 0.02 16.51
N ALA A 441 -15.26 -0.19 15.41
CA ALA A 441 -15.72 -0.97 14.25
C ALA A 441 -14.95 -2.30 14.12
N THR A 442 -14.51 -2.86 15.24
CA THR A 442 -13.82 -4.16 15.26
C THR A 442 -14.71 -5.24 14.67
N PRO A 443 -14.18 -6.07 13.74
CA PRO A 443 -14.97 -7.10 13.07
C PRO A 443 -15.50 -8.17 14.02
N PHE A 444 -16.65 -8.73 13.66
CA PHE A 444 -17.33 -9.84 14.36
C PHE A 444 -17.72 -9.53 15.81
N GLN A 445 -17.95 -8.27 16.13
CA GLN A 445 -18.58 -7.87 17.39
C GLN A 445 -20.08 -7.62 17.16
N ASN A 446 -20.88 -7.82 18.19
CA ASN A 446 -22.29 -7.44 18.17
C ASN A 446 -22.38 -5.92 18.35
N ASN A 447 -22.15 -5.19 17.28
CA ASN A 447 -22.38 -3.75 17.24
C ASN A 447 -23.85 -3.54 16.84
N ASP A 448 -24.67 -3.13 17.78
CA ASP A 448 -26.08 -2.82 17.47
C ASP A 448 -26.14 -1.44 16.83
N ILE A 449 -26.61 -1.39 15.58
CA ILE A 449 -26.76 -0.13 14.82
C ILE A 449 -27.81 0.77 15.49
N SER A 450 -28.78 0.19 16.23
CA SER A 450 -29.81 0.93 16.93
C SER A 450 -29.23 1.86 17.99
N GLU A 451 -28.17 1.43 18.72
CA GLU A 451 -27.49 2.26 19.72
C GLU A 451 -26.90 3.54 19.09
N PHE A 452 -26.29 3.42 17.90
CA PHE A 452 -25.73 4.59 17.20
C PHE A 452 -26.82 5.55 16.70
N SER A 453 -27.92 4.98 16.25
CA SER A 453 -29.10 5.72 15.77
C SER A 453 -29.79 6.47 16.90
N GLU A 454 -29.91 5.88 18.08
CA GLU A 454 -30.47 6.53 19.28
C GLU A 454 -29.62 7.72 19.74
N VAL A 455 -28.28 7.61 19.67
CA VAL A 455 -27.40 8.73 19.96
C VAL A 455 -27.68 9.90 19.00
N LEU A 456 -27.82 9.63 17.68
CA LEU A 456 -28.12 10.68 16.70
C LEU A 456 -29.47 11.35 16.97
N GLU A 457 -30.50 10.55 17.28
CA GLU A 457 -31.84 11.08 17.62
C GLU A 457 -31.81 11.95 18.88
N GLY A 458 -31.01 11.56 19.89
CA GLY A 458 -30.80 12.34 21.13
C GLY A 458 -30.21 13.74 20.87
N PHE A 459 -29.45 13.92 19.79
CA PHE A 459 -28.92 15.20 19.34
C PHE A 459 -29.80 15.92 18.30
N GLY A 460 -30.97 15.37 17.96
CA GLY A 460 -31.92 15.98 17.03
C GLY A 460 -31.64 15.72 15.55
N TYR A 461 -30.79 14.73 15.23
CA TYR A 461 -30.55 14.26 13.85
C TYR A 461 -31.45 13.09 13.48
N GLU A 462 -31.59 12.85 12.17
CA GLU A 462 -32.27 11.65 11.67
C GLU A 462 -31.53 10.38 12.07
N LYS A 463 -32.28 9.32 12.45
CA LYS A 463 -31.74 8.01 12.87
C LYS A 463 -30.75 7.41 11.89
N ASN A 464 -31.04 7.56 10.58
CA ASN A 464 -30.24 6.98 9.51
C ASN A 464 -29.08 7.86 9.06
N GLY A 465 -28.90 9.06 9.64
CA GLY A 465 -27.85 9.99 9.26
C GLY A 465 -28.14 10.86 8.06
N ASP A 466 -29.36 10.77 7.51
CA ASP A 466 -29.80 11.61 6.39
C ASP A 466 -30.02 13.06 6.84
N GLU A 467 -29.79 14.01 5.93
CA GLU A 467 -30.06 15.42 6.17
C GLU A 467 -30.69 16.10 4.95
N VAL A 468 -31.51 17.10 5.21
CA VAL A 468 -32.00 17.99 4.16
C VAL A 468 -30.88 18.93 3.77
N MET A 469 -30.61 19.03 2.48
CA MET A 469 -29.59 19.90 1.94
C MET A 469 -30.16 20.88 0.90
N TYR A 470 -29.47 21.98 0.72
CA TYR A 470 -29.79 23.05 -0.24
C TYR A 470 -28.69 23.10 -1.31
N SER A 471 -29.07 23.32 -2.54
CA SER A 471 -28.14 23.47 -3.66
C SER A 471 -27.40 24.81 -3.56
N GLY A 472 -26.07 24.79 -3.57
CA GLY A 472 -25.27 26.02 -3.63
C GLY A 472 -25.43 26.78 -4.95
N ILE A 473 -25.79 26.10 -6.05
CA ILE A 473 -25.93 26.70 -7.39
C ILE A 473 -27.27 27.45 -7.53
N THR A 474 -28.37 26.84 -7.06
CA THR A 474 -29.72 27.41 -7.24
C THR A 474 -30.28 28.01 -5.95
N GLY A 475 -29.77 27.65 -4.79
CA GLY A 475 -30.33 28.02 -3.48
C GLY A 475 -31.57 27.22 -3.08
N ASP A 476 -32.08 26.35 -3.95
CA ASP A 476 -33.26 25.55 -3.69
C ASP A 476 -32.98 24.36 -2.80
N GLN A 477 -33.97 23.94 -2.03
CA GLN A 477 -33.90 22.68 -1.28
C GLN A 477 -33.83 21.50 -2.26
N ILE A 478 -32.89 20.61 -2.04
CA ILE A 478 -32.81 19.35 -2.77
C ILE A 478 -33.99 18.46 -2.37
N LYS A 479 -34.73 17.94 -3.33
CA LYS A 479 -36.00 17.22 -3.12
C LYS A 479 -35.87 15.86 -2.43
N THR A 480 -34.67 15.46 -2.05
CA THR A 480 -34.38 14.20 -1.35
C THR A 480 -33.51 14.48 -0.17
N SER A 481 -33.61 13.65 0.88
CA SER A 481 -32.65 13.65 1.96
C SER A 481 -31.32 13.08 1.48
N ILE A 482 -30.22 13.65 1.95
CA ILE A 482 -28.86 13.27 1.57
C ILE A 482 -28.17 12.62 2.77
N PHE A 483 -27.62 11.44 2.53
CA PHE A 483 -26.81 10.74 3.53
C PHE A 483 -25.45 11.42 3.64
N ILE A 484 -25.15 12.00 4.81
CA ILE A 484 -23.93 12.80 5.03
C ILE A 484 -23.33 12.53 6.40
N GLY A 485 -22.01 12.44 6.44
CA GLY A 485 -21.25 12.30 7.70
C GLY A 485 -19.76 12.11 7.47
N PRO A 486 -18.99 12.03 8.54
CA PRO A 486 -17.54 11.85 8.47
C PRO A 486 -17.17 10.44 8.03
N THR A 487 -16.27 10.36 7.07
CA THR A 487 -15.67 9.11 6.57
C THR A 487 -14.18 9.29 6.43
N TYR A 488 -13.40 8.28 6.80
CA TYR A 488 -11.96 8.32 6.65
C TYR A 488 -11.56 8.05 5.21
N TYR A 489 -11.07 9.09 4.52
CA TYR A 489 -10.64 9.04 3.14
C TYR A 489 -9.12 9.10 3.01
N GLN A 490 -8.60 8.43 1.99
CA GLN A 490 -7.19 8.32 1.66
C GLN A 490 -6.93 8.95 0.29
N ARG A 491 -5.85 9.71 0.15
CA ARG A 491 -5.30 10.07 -1.16
C ARG A 491 -4.35 8.98 -1.62
N LEU A 492 -4.51 8.50 -2.84
CA LEU A 492 -3.60 7.50 -3.39
C LEU A 492 -2.43 8.18 -4.10
N LYS A 493 -1.27 7.51 -4.13
CA LYS A 493 -0.06 8.02 -4.81
C LYS A 493 -0.20 8.17 -6.33
N ILE A 494 -1.33 7.74 -6.90
CA ILE A 494 -1.64 7.82 -8.31
C ILE A 494 -2.22 9.22 -8.59
N MET A 495 -1.39 10.10 -9.14
CA MET A 495 -1.70 11.50 -9.42
C MET A 495 -1.55 11.79 -10.91
N VAL A 496 -2.38 12.68 -11.45
CA VAL A 496 -2.40 13.01 -12.88
C VAL A 496 -1.11 13.65 -13.34
N ASP A 497 -0.50 14.51 -12.51
CA ASP A 497 0.77 15.20 -12.83
C ASP A 497 1.91 14.23 -13.16
N ASP A 498 1.91 13.05 -12.54
CA ASP A 498 2.94 12.05 -12.77
C ASP A 498 2.70 11.23 -14.05
N LYS A 499 1.54 11.36 -14.67
CA LYS A 499 1.10 10.59 -15.83
C LYS A 499 0.90 11.42 -17.09
N ILE A 500 0.60 12.70 -16.96
CA ILE A 500 0.42 13.60 -18.10
C ILE A 500 1.69 13.62 -18.95
N HIS A 501 1.53 13.42 -20.25
CA HIS A 501 2.63 13.34 -21.18
C HIS A 501 2.24 13.92 -22.52
N SER A 502 3.13 14.71 -23.11
CA SER A 502 2.99 15.26 -24.45
C SER A 502 4.33 15.23 -25.18
N ARG A 503 4.28 15.10 -26.49
CA ARG A 503 5.48 15.15 -27.33
C ARG A 503 5.14 15.84 -28.65
N ALA A 504 5.99 16.74 -29.08
CA ALA A 504 6.00 17.24 -30.45
C ALA A 504 7.10 16.53 -31.26
N THR A 505 8.35 16.87 -30.99
CA THR A 505 9.55 16.23 -31.56
C THR A 505 10.47 15.82 -30.43
N GLY A 506 11.26 14.78 -30.60
CA GLY A 506 12.15 14.30 -29.53
C GLY A 506 13.08 13.18 -29.98
N LYS A 507 13.63 12.45 -29.02
CA LYS A 507 14.63 11.41 -29.24
C LYS A 507 14.07 10.25 -30.06
N LEU A 508 14.88 9.74 -30.99
CA LEU A 508 14.60 8.54 -31.78
C LEU A 508 15.41 7.36 -31.27
N GLN A 509 14.89 6.18 -31.46
CA GLN A 509 15.62 4.92 -31.20
C GLN A 509 16.75 4.78 -32.21
N HIS A 510 17.92 4.35 -31.76
CA HIS A 510 19.11 4.29 -32.61
C HIS A 510 18.98 3.29 -33.76
N LEU A 511 18.44 2.09 -33.49
CA LEU A 511 18.34 1.02 -34.50
C LEU A 511 17.13 1.21 -35.43
N VAL A 512 15.96 1.38 -34.87
CA VAL A 512 14.68 1.39 -35.61
C VAL A 512 14.33 2.77 -36.14
N ARG A 513 14.96 3.81 -35.59
CA ARG A 513 14.70 5.24 -35.89
C ARG A 513 13.27 5.73 -35.61
N GLN A 514 12.47 4.91 -34.93
CA GLN A 514 11.15 5.30 -34.44
C GLN A 514 11.29 6.20 -33.18
N PRO A 515 10.25 6.98 -32.83
CA PRO A 515 10.25 7.72 -31.58
C PRO A 515 10.52 6.80 -30.38
N ALA A 516 11.33 7.26 -29.42
CA ALA A 516 11.55 6.54 -28.17
C ALA A 516 10.22 6.29 -27.47
N SER A 517 10.14 5.30 -26.59
CA SER A 517 8.95 5.01 -25.79
C SER A 517 9.12 5.47 -24.34
N GLY A 518 8.01 5.81 -23.71
CA GLY A 518 7.93 6.17 -22.28
C GLY A 518 8.14 7.65 -22.02
N ARG A 519 7.38 8.15 -21.03
CA ARG A 519 7.39 9.55 -20.58
C ARG A 519 8.77 10.02 -20.14
N ALA A 520 9.50 9.16 -19.43
CA ALA A 520 10.84 9.49 -18.92
C ALA A 520 11.87 9.77 -20.04
N ASN A 521 11.65 9.24 -21.24
CA ASN A 521 12.52 9.41 -22.40
C ASN A 521 12.00 10.46 -23.39
N GLU A 522 11.00 11.25 -23.01
CA GLU A 522 10.30 12.14 -23.94
C GLU A 522 9.75 11.39 -25.14
N GLY A 523 9.22 10.19 -24.91
CA GLY A 523 8.83 9.25 -25.93
C GLY A 523 7.53 9.62 -26.63
N GLY A 524 7.28 8.98 -27.78
CA GLY A 524 6.03 9.09 -28.51
C GLY A 524 4.91 8.26 -27.90
N LEU A 525 3.68 8.57 -28.29
CA LEU A 525 2.51 7.76 -28.00
C LEU A 525 2.39 6.66 -29.06
N ARG A 526 2.11 5.43 -28.62
CA ARG A 526 1.96 4.30 -29.52
C ARG A 526 0.56 4.27 -30.13
N ILE A 527 0.47 4.26 -31.45
CA ILE A 527 -0.72 3.84 -32.17
C ILE A 527 -0.60 2.33 -32.40
N GLY A 528 -1.34 1.55 -31.63
CA GLY A 528 -1.34 0.10 -31.73
C GLY A 528 -2.18 -0.41 -32.92
N GLU A 529 -2.24 -1.72 -33.09
CA GLU A 529 -2.99 -2.35 -34.17
C GLU A 529 -4.51 -2.08 -34.09
N MET A 530 -5.06 -2.09 -32.89
CA MET A 530 -6.49 -1.82 -32.68
C MET A 530 -6.84 -0.35 -32.99
N GLU A 531 -6.00 0.61 -32.64
CA GLU A 531 -6.14 2.01 -32.98
C GLU A 531 -6.03 2.23 -34.50
N GLN A 532 -5.17 1.48 -35.18
CA GLN A 532 -5.05 1.47 -36.64
C GLN A 532 -6.36 1.04 -37.29
N TRP A 533 -7.00 0.00 -36.80
CA TRP A 533 -8.31 -0.45 -37.32
C TRP A 533 -9.40 0.62 -37.17
N ALA A 534 -9.43 1.31 -36.04
CA ALA A 534 -10.35 2.41 -35.82
C ALA A 534 -10.13 3.55 -36.82
N ILE A 535 -8.88 3.92 -37.07
CA ILE A 535 -8.50 4.95 -38.06
C ILE A 535 -8.91 4.53 -39.48
N TRP A 536 -8.71 3.28 -39.85
CA TRP A 536 -9.14 2.74 -41.13
C TRP A 536 -10.67 2.71 -41.26
N GLY A 537 -11.37 2.32 -40.19
CA GLY A 537 -12.84 2.33 -40.18
C GLY A 537 -13.43 3.72 -40.43
N HIS A 538 -12.74 4.79 -40.03
CA HIS A 538 -13.10 6.18 -40.32
C HIS A 538 -12.64 6.69 -41.70
N GLY A 539 -11.89 5.90 -42.47
CA GLY A 539 -11.37 6.26 -43.79
C GLY A 539 -10.31 7.38 -43.79
N MET A 540 -9.59 7.57 -42.66
CA MET A 540 -8.62 8.65 -42.48
C MET A 540 -7.23 8.30 -43.05
N SER A 541 -7.14 8.13 -44.39
CA SER A 541 -5.93 7.69 -45.06
C SER A 541 -4.76 8.68 -44.95
N TYR A 542 -5.00 9.99 -45.05
CA TYR A 542 -3.96 11.00 -44.91
C TYR A 542 -3.38 11.05 -43.50
N PHE A 543 -4.22 10.96 -42.49
CA PHE A 543 -3.77 10.89 -41.09
C PHE A 543 -2.93 9.64 -40.84
N MET A 544 -3.35 8.50 -41.39
CA MET A 544 -2.60 7.25 -41.29
C MET A 544 -1.22 7.37 -41.95
N ARG A 545 -1.14 7.93 -43.16
CA ARG A 545 0.12 8.16 -43.86
C ARG A 545 1.05 9.06 -43.05
N GLU A 546 0.56 10.20 -42.56
CA GLU A 546 1.34 11.10 -41.71
C GLU A 546 1.86 10.40 -40.46
N SER A 547 1.00 9.63 -39.78
CA SER A 547 1.35 8.93 -38.54
C SER A 547 2.42 7.85 -38.73
N VAL A 548 2.33 7.06 -39.83
CA VAL A 548 3.24 5.96 -40.10
C VAL A 548 4.57 6.45 -40.69
N MET A 549 4.54 7.52 -41.50
CA MET A 549 5.72 8.02 -42.21
C MET A 549 6.36 9.20 -41.47
N GLU A 550 5.73 10.35 -41.49
CA GLU A 550 6.34 11.62 -41.05
C GLU A 550 6.60 11.66 -39.53
N ARG A 551 5.68 11.14 -38.73
CA ARG A 551 5.80 11.10 -37.27
C ARG A 551 6.55 9.87 -36.74
N SER A 552 6.87 8.90 -37.60
CA SER A 552 7.52 7.64 -37.20
C SER A 552 8.88 7.47 -37.86
N ASP A 553 9.00 6.63 -38.85
CA ASP A 553 10.26 6.16 -39.42
C ASP A 553 10.32 6.24 -40.97
N SER A 554 9.91 7.39 -41.50
CA SER A 554 9.99 7.61 -42.95
C SER A 554 11.40 7.40 -43.46
N PHE A 555 11.51 6.66 -44.55
CA PHE A 555 12.77 6.37 -45.21
C PHE A 555 12.63 6.53 -46.72
N HIS A 556 13.64 7.11 -47.36
CA HIS A 556 13.69 7.30 -48.80
C HIS A 556 14.88 6.58 -49.37
N VAL A 557 14.66 5.89 -50.48
CA VAL A 557 15.73 5.24 -51.26
C VAL A 557 15.73 5.76 -52.69
N GLN A 558 16.89 5.88 -53.26
CA GLN A 558 17.04 6.18 -54.67
C GLN A 558 17.20 4.88 -55.43
N VAL A 559 16.45 4.75 -56.52
CA VAL A 559 16.53 3.61 -57.40
C VAL A 559 17.02 4.06 -58.78
N ASP A 560 18.12 3.53 -59.22
CA ASP A 560 18.61 3.77 -60.58
C ASP A 560 17.66 3.21 -61.61
N LYS A 561 17.12 4.02 -62.48
CA LYS A 561 16.12 3.62 -63.49
C LYS A 561 16.68 2.64 -64.53
N LYS A 562 18.01 2.59 -64.74
CA LYS A 562 18.63 1.74 -65.74
C LYS A 562 19.04 0.38 -65.16
N THR A 563 19.60 0.36 -63.99
CA THR A 563 20.16 -0.84 -63.37
C THR A 563 19.25 -1.48 -62.34
N GLY A 564 18.21 -0.76 -61.83
CA GLY A 564 17.35 -1.22 -60.76
C GLY A 564 18.03 -1.29 -59.39
N LEU A 565 19.28 -0.87 -59.29
CA LEU A 565 20.02 -0.88 -58.04
C LEU A 565 19.48 0.19 -57.09
N ILE A 566 19.32 -0.21 -55.83
CA ILE A 566 18.89 0.69 -54.73
C ILE A 566 20.15 1.32 -54.12
N SER A 567 20.20 2.64 -54.14
CA SER A 567 21.19 3.39 -53.37
C SER A 567 20.48 4.28 -52.35
N TYR A 568 21.10 4.49 -51.19
CA TYR A 568 20.63 5.45 -50.18
C TYR A 568 21.73 6.46 -49.91
N ASP A 569 21.39 7.69 -50.03
CA ASP A 569 22.30 8.81 -49.75
C ASP A 569 22.34 9.04 -48.24
N ASN A 570 23.49 8.93 -47.64
CA ASN A 570 23.76 9.26 -46.25
C ASN A 570 24.01 10.76 -46.10
N LYS A 571 23.05 11.59 -46.47
CA LYS A 571 23.10 13.01 -46.11
C LYS A 571 22.47 13.29 -44.76
#